data_666bbc472c8c32942acfe1eddc9696a6
#
_entry.id   666bbc472c8c32942acfe1eddc9696a6
#
_cell.length_a   1.000
_cell.length_b   1.000
_cell.length_c   1.000
_cell.angle_alpha   90.00
_cell.angle_beta   90.00
_cell.angle_gamma   90.00
#
_symmetry.space_group_name_H-M   'P 1'
#
loop_
_entity.id
_entity.type
_entity.pdbx_description
1 polymer ?
#
loop_
_entity_poly.entity_id
_entity_poly.type
_entity_poly.pdbx_seq_one_letter_code
_entity_poly.pdbx_strand_id
1 'polypeptide(L)' 'MYAIVYKSDGFPVCQQVAGVSPDPVVTWNTEAEAKAFISSKGADADLQPVSLTDEAMDKIAQAMGCAVESMMFEPYPS' A
#
# COMPACT_ATOMS: atom_id res chain seq x y z
N MET A 1 1.78 11.38 -0.13
CA MET A 1 2.22 10.01 -0.42
C MET A 1 1.02 9.08 -0.38
N TYR A 2 0.98 8.10 -1.26
CA TYR A 2 -0.17 7.22 -1.42
C TYR A 2 0.25 5.76 -1.36
N ALA A 3 -0.63 4.91 -0.85
CA ALA A 3 -0.52 3.46 -0.95
C ALA A 3 -1.70 2.95 -1.79
N ILE A 4 -1.64 1.69 -2.17
CA ILE A 4 -2.75 1.02 -2.86
C ILE A 4 -3.19 -0.14 -1.97
N VAL A 5 -4.48 -0.24 -1.74
CA VAL A 5 -5.04 -1.31 -0.90
C VAL A 5 -6.12 -2.09 -1.65
N TYR A 6 -6.30 -3.34 -1.26
CA TYR A 6 -7.42 -4.14 -1.76
C TYR A 6 -8.72 -3.63 -1.14
N LYS A 7 -9.73 -3.44 -1.98
CA LYS A 7 -11.05 -2.97 -1.52
C LYS A 7 -11.72 -3.97 -0.58
N SER A 8 -11.40 -5.25 -0.73
CA SER A 8 -12.05 -6.33 0.01
C SER A 8 -11.70 -6.32 1.49
N ASP A 9 -10.42 -6.11 1.83
CA ASP A 9 -9.92 -6.25 3.22
C ASP A 9 -9.00 -5.13 3.67
N GLY A 10 -8.68 -4.19 2.79
CA GLY A 10 -7.78 -3.08 3.12
C GLY A 10 -6.31 -3.46 3.17
N PHE A 11 -5.95 -4.67 2.75
CA PHE A 11 -4.55 -5.10 2.76
C PHE A 11 -3.77 -4.33 1.69
N PRO A 12 -2.58 -3.81 2.01
CA PRO A 12 -1.83 -2.98 1.07
C PRO A 12 -1.06 -3.82 0.05
N VAL A 13 -0.76 -3.19 -1.08
CA VAL A 13 0.20 -3.75 -2.03
C VAL A 13 1.59 -3.63 -1.40
N CYS A 14 2.26 -4.76 -1.27
CA CYS A 14 3.57 -4.85 -0.62
C CYS A 14 4.61 -5.39 -1.59
N GLN A 15 5.87 -5.09 -1.31
CA GLN A 15 7.00 -5.67 -2.02
C GLN A 15 7.66 -6.71 -1.11
N GLN A 16 7.77 -7.94 -1.58
CA GLN A 16 8.42 -8.99 -0.81
C GLN A 16 9.93 -8.82 -0.91
N VAL A 17 10.58 -8.66 0.26
CA VAL A 17 12.03 -8.52 0.34
C VAL A 17 12.56 -9.61 1.28
N ALA A 18 13.51 -10.41 0.81
CA ALA A 18 14.08 -11.49 1.59
C ALA A 18 14.72 -10.97 2.89
N GLY A 19 14.38 -11.61 4.01
CA GLY A 19 14.92 -11.23 5.32
C GLY A 19 14.26 -10.02 5.96
N VAL A 20 13.24 -9.44 5.32
CA VAL A 20 12.52 -8.29 5.87
C VAL A 20 11.09 -8.70 6.21
N SER A 21 10.68 -8.43 7.45
CA SER A 21 9.34 -8.73 7.94
C SER A 21 8.87 -7.62 8.89
N PRO A 22 7.65 -7.09 8.73
CA PRO A 22 6.69 -7.39 7.66
C PRO A 22 7.16 -6.85 6.30
N ASP A 23 6.51 -7.30 5.22
CA ASP A 23 6.84 -6.83 3.87
C ASP A 23 6.63 -5.31 3.77
N PRO A 24 7.55 -4.59 3.13
CA PRO A 24 7.37 -3.14 2.94
C PRO A 24 6.14 -2.81 2.11
N VAL A 25 5.40 -1.81 2.54
CA VAL A 25 4.26 -1.27 1.81
C VAL A 25 4.79 -0.38 0.68
N VAL A 26 4.35 -0.64 -0.54
CA VAL A 26 4.77 0.16 -1.69
C VAL A 26 4.02 1.49 -1.66
N THR A 27 4.73 2.58 -1.95
CA THR A 27 4.16 3.93 -1.95
C THR A 27 4.33 4.62 -3.30
N TRP A 28 3.44 5.56 -3.59
CA TRP A 28 3.47 6.41 -4.78
C TRP A 28 3.42 7.87 -4.34
N ASN A 29 4.07 8.75 -5.10
CA ASN A 29 4.13 10.16 -4.73
C ASN A 29 2.80 10.87 -4.94
N THR A 30 2.03 10.48 -5.95
CA THR A 30 0.77 11.13 -6.28
C THR A 30 -0.34 10.09 -6.46
N GLU A 31 -1.58 10.55 -6.32
CA GLU A 31 -2.74 9.71 -6.60
C GLU A 31 -2.77 9.27 -8.06
N ALA A 32 -2.38 10.15 -8.98
CA ALA A 32 -2.35 9.83 -10.40
C ALA A 32 -1.40 8.67 -10.70
N GLU A 33 -0.23 8.65 -10.06
CA GLU A 33 0.72 7.56 -10.23
C GLU A 33 0.18 6.24 -9.70
N ALA A 34 -0.48 6.28 -8.52
CA ALA A 34 -1.10 5.09 -7.95
C ALA A 34 -2.22 4.56 -8.85
N LYS A 35 -3.06 5.44 -9.36
CA LYS A 35 -4.14 5.07 -10.28
C LYS A 35 -3.59 4.49 -11.58
N ALA A 36 -2.51 5.06 -12.10
CA ALA A 36 -1.87 4.54 -13.33
C ALA A 36 -1.37 3.10 -13.12
N PHE A 37 -0.80 2.83 -11.96
CA PHE A 37 -0.37 1.47 -11.62
C PHE A 37 -1.57 0.50 -11.61
N ILE A 38 -2.66 0.90 -10.94
CA ILE A 38 -3.86 0.08 -10.84
C ILE A 38 -4.41 -0.23 -12.24
N SER A 39 -4.52 0.80 -13.09
CA SER A 39 -5.02 0.65 -14.45
C SER A 39 -4.11 -0.25 -15.29
N SER A 40 -2.79 -0.12 -15.12
CA SER A 40 -1.84 -0.94 -15.87
C SER A 40 -1.95 -2.43 -15.55
N LYS A 41 -2.46 -2.75 -14.35
CA LYS A 41 -2.69 -4.13 -13.93
C LYS A 41 -4.11 -4.62 -14.22
N GLY A 42 -4.97 -3.75 -14.74
CA GLY A 42 -6.38 -4.10 -14.95
C GLY A 42 -7.12 -4.41 -13.67
N ALA A 43 -6.73 -3.77 -12.57
CA ALA A 43 -7.22 -4.10 -11.23
C ALA A 43 -8.12 -3.03 -10.64
N ASP A 44 -8.74 -2.18 -11.46
CA ASP A 44 -9.60 -1.09 -11.00
C ASP A 44 -10.76 -1.55 -10.12
N ALA A 45 -11.24 -2.77 -10.33
CA ALA A 45 -12.35 -3.31 -9.54
C ALA A 45 -11.90 -3.77 -8.14
N ASP A 46 -10.62 -4.12 -7.98
CA ASP A 46 -10.12 -4.77 -6.78
C ASP A 46 -9.25 -3.86 -5.90
N LEU A 47 -8.61 -2.87 -6.49
CA LEU A 47 -7.63 -2.02 -5.82
C LEU A 47 -8.08 -0.56 -5.83
N GLN A 48 -7.65 0.19 -4.80
CA GLN A 48 -7.90 1.62 -4.72
C GLN A 48 -6.70 2.33 -4.10
N PRO A 49 -6.43 3.58 -4.52
CA PRO A 49 -5.39 4.38 -3.88
C PRO A 49 -5.91 4.99 -2.58
N VAL A 50 -5.04 5.11 -1.59
CA VAL A 50 -5.36 5.79 -0.33
C VAL A 50 -4.23 6.74 0.02
N SER A 51 -4.59 7.94 0.48
CA SER A 51 -3.61 8.88 1.02
C SER A 51 -3.08 8.36 2.36
N LEU A 52 -1.77 8.43 2.56
CA LEU A 52 -1.15 7.90 3.78
C LEU A 52 -1.26 8.92 4.93
N THR A 53 -2.46 9.11 5.41
CA THR A 53 -2.74 9.83 6.65
C THR A 53 -2.49 8.91 7.83
N ASP A 54 -2.44 9.47 9.05
CA ASP A 54 -2.30 8.66 10.27
C ASP A 54 -3.43 7.64 10.38
N GLU A 55 -4.66 8.06 10.05
CA GLU A 55 -5.82 7.17 10.08
C GLU A 55 -5.68 6.03 9.07
N ALA A 56 -5.21 6.34 7.85
CA ALA A 56 -5.02 5.33 6.82
C ALA A 56 -3.93 4.34 7.23
N MET A 57 -2.84 4.83 7.83
CA MET A 57 -1.77 3.98 8.33
C MET A 57 -2.24 3.03 9.41
N ASP A 58 -3.09 3.51 10.32
CA ASP A 58 -3.69 2.66 11.37
C ASP A 58 -4.51 1.53 10.76
N LYS A 59 -5.33 1.85 9.77
CA LYS A 59 -6.16 0.85 9.09
C LYS A 59 -5.33 -0.19 8.36
N ILE A 60 -4.27 0.25 7.69
CA ILE A 60 -3.36 -0.65 6.98
C ILE A 60 -2.65 -1.57 7.97
N ALA A 61 -2.17 -1.03 9.08
CA ALA A 61 -1.53 -1.82 10.12
C ALA A 61 -2.47 -2.89 10.68
N GLN A 62 -3.73 -2.54 10.90
CA GLN A 62 -4.75 -3.49 11.36
C GLN A 62 -4.95 -4.61 10.33
N ALA A 63 -5.03 -4.26 9.05
CA ALA A 63 -5.19 -5.25 7.99
C ALA A 63 -4.00 -6.19 7.90
N MET A 64 -2.79 -5.66 8.13
CA MET A 64 -1.56 -6.46 8.12
C MET A 64 -1.34 -7.25 9.42
N GLY A 65 -2.05 -6.90 10.48
CA GLY A 65 -1.88 -7.55 11.77
C GLY A 65 -0.60 -7.16 12.50
N CYS A 66 -0.12 -5.93 12.30
CA CYS A 66 1.10 -5.45 12.93
C CYS A 66 0.88 -4.06 13.56
N ALA A 67 1.85 -3.62 14.36
CA ALA A 67 1.85 -2.26 14.89
C ALA A 67 2.25 -1.25 13.81
N VAL A 68 1.72 -0.03 13.89
CA VAL A 68 2.05 1.03 12.94
C VAL A 68 3.56 1.27 12.90
N GLU A 69 4.21 1.25 14.06
CA GLU A 69 5.66 1.48 14.18
C GLU A 69 6.49 0.39 13.50
N SER A 70 5.90 -0.79 13.29
CA SER A 70 6.60 -1.91 12.64
C SER A 70 6.46 -1.87 11.13
N MET A 71 5.59 -1.01 10.59
CA MET A 71 5.37 -0.93 9.15
C MET A 71 6.58 -0.30 8.46
N MET A 72 6.94 -0.88 7.33
CA MET A 72 7.99 -0.35 6.47
C MET A 72 7.38 0.11 5.16
N PHE A 73 7.93 1.17 4.60
CA PHE A 73 7.44 1.75 3.35
C PHE A 73 8.57 1.83 2.34
N GLU A 74 8.26 1.54 1.09
CA GLU A 74 9.25 1.57 0.02
C GLU A 74 8.62 2.20 -1.22
N PRO A 75 9.26 3.23 -1.81
CA PRO A 75 8.68 3.87 -2.99
C PRO A 75 8.67 2.92 -4.17
N TYR A 76 7.62 2.99 -4.99
CA TYR A 76 7.54 2.21 -6.21
C TYR A 76 8.66 2.64 -7.14
N PRO A 77 9.47 1.71 -7.64
CA PRO A 77 10.55 2.05 -8.57
C PRO A 77 9.97 2.56 -9.88
N SER A 78 10.47 3.72 -10.30
CA SER A 78 10.03 4.35 -11.55
C SER A 78 10.97 4.05 -12.71
#